data_cf4277bbe7dccbc0f69284bbeaae798e
#
_entry.id   cf4277bbe7dccbc0f69284bbeaae798e
#
_cell.length_a   1.000
_cell.length_b   1.000
_cell.length_c   1.000
_cell.angle_alpha   90.00
_cell.angle_beta   90.00
_cell.angle_gamma   90.00
#
_symmetry.space_group_name_H-M   'P 1'
#
loop_
_entity.id
_entity.type
_entity.pdbx_description
1 polymer ?
#
loop_
_entity_poly.entity_id
_entity_poly.type
_entity_poly.pdbx_seq_one_letter_code
_entity_poly.pdbx_strand_id
1 'polypeptide(L)'
;MTLSQARGDMIALSATASGARGSAGDSTKGWAFTTTSSLHVTQLGLFDQGNDGLNASHVVSIWSSTGTLMAQAMIPSGTGTTLMDGFRYVSITSVLLPAGSYTIGGFYGRGDDQFGINASSITTTSGITYNGSRSAAGFVFPPGNHFGDLNSYFSPNFQFTSAVATPDAGSTVALLGLALLGLGAVRRKLSC
;
A
#
# COMPACT_ATOMS: atom_id res chain seq x y z
N MET A 1 -19.70 24.57 -0.46
CA MET A 1 -18.33 24.27 -0.92
C MET A 1 -17.64 23.54 0.21
N THR A 2 -17.59 22.21 0.16
CA THR A 2 -16.89 21.39 1.17
C THR A 2 -15.42 21.34 0.75
N LEU A 3 -14.55 21.96 1.54
CA LEU A 3 -13.11 21.83 1.41
C LEU A 3 -12.76 20.34 1.68
N SER A 4 -12.46 19.60 0.63
CA SER A 4 -11.79 18.30 0.76
C SER A 4 -10.41 18.59 1.34
N GLN A 5 -10.19 18.27 2.63
CA GLN A 5 -8.84 18.25 3.18
C GLN A 5 -8.06 17.16 2.42
N ALA A 6 -7.02 17.56 1.70
CA ALA A 6 -6.04 16.62 1.17
C ALA A 6 -5.41 15.91 2.39
N ARG A 7 -5.78 14.65 2.61
CA ARG A 7 -5.07 13.79 3.55
C ARG A 7 -3.69 13.52 2.97
N GLY A 8 -2.65 13.80 3.74
CA GLY A 8 -1.29 13.46 3.36
C GLY A 8 -1.13 11.94 3.13
N ASP A 9 -0.17 11.58 2.33
CA ASP A 9 0.17 10.18 2.06
C ASP A 9 0.57 9.46 3.36
N MET A 10 0.07 8.26 3.55
CA MET A 10 0.38 7.38 4.67
C MET A 10 1.30 6.25 4.20
N ILE A 11 2.32 5.93 4.99
CA ILE A 11 3.19 4.77 4.75
C ILE A 11 2.43 3.50 5.14
N ALA A 12 2.44 2.48 4.28
CA ALA A 12 1.68 1.26 4.53
C ALA A 12 2.27 0.40 5.65
N LEU A 13 3.61 0.31 5.70
CA LEU A 13 4.34 -0.53 6.64
C LEU A 13 5.56 0.19 7.17
N SER A 14 5.77 0.15 8.49
CA SER A 14 7.02 0.51 9.16
C SER A 14 7.63 -0.73 9.79
N ALA A 15 8.92 -0.94 9.59
CA ALA A 15 9.62 -2.11 10.10
C ALA A 15 10.99 -1.72 10.67
N THR A 16 11.35 -2.35 11.81
CA THR A 16 12.71 -2.28 12.33
C THR A 16 13.46 -3.53 11.89
N ALA A 17 14.32 -3.39 10.88
CA ALA A 17 15.16 -4.48 10.40
C ALA A 17 16.11 -4.95 11.50
N SER A 18 16.23 -6.26 11.71
CA SER A 18 17.29 -6.85 12.50
C SER A 18 18.48 -7.34 11.65
N GLY A 19 18.36 -7.22 10.33
CA GLY A 19 19.41 -7.55 9.37
C GLY A 19 19.04 -7.18 7.93
N ALA A 20 20.01 -7.29 7.06
CA ALA A 20 19.83 -7.14 5.62
C ALA A 20 20.59 -8.26 4.89
N ARG A 21 20.12 -8.63 3.71
CA ARG A 21 20.70 -9.72 2.91
C ARG A 21 20.62 -9.42 1.43
N GLY A 22 21.71 -9.68 0.71
CA GLY A 22 21.73 -9.64 -0.76
C GLY A 22 21.02 -10.85 -1.39
N SER A 23 20.53 -10.69 -2.58
CA SER A 23 19.96 -11.79 -3.35
C SER A 23 21.05 -12.69 -3.93
N ALA A 24 20.90 -13.99 -3.76
CA ALA A 24 21.81 -14.98 -4.34
C ALA A 24 21.57 -15.20 -5.85
N GLY A 25 20.46 -14.73 -6.36
CA GLY A 25 20.02 -14.81 -7.76
C GLY A 25 18.78 -13.93 -7.96
N ASP A 26 18.38 -13.79 -9.21
CA ASP A 26 17.22 -13.01 -9.60
C ASP A 26 15.97 -13.49 -8.86
N SER A 27 15.32 -12.58 -8.15
CA SER A 27 14.16 -12.93 -7.31
C SER A 27 13.27 -11.74 -7.01
N THR A 28 11.98 -12.01 -6.87
CA THR A 28 11.01 -11.08 -6.29
C THR A 28 10.89 -11.35 -4.79
N LYS A 29 11.09 -10.33 -3.98
CA LYS A 29 10.97 -10.34 -2.51
C LYS A 29 9.90 -9.35 -2.07
N GLY A 30 9.09 -9.72 -1.10
CA GLY A 30 8.03 -8.83 -0.65
C GLY A 30 7.16 -9.41 0.45
N TRP A 31 5.93 -8.90 0.54
CA TRP A 31 4.98 -9.30 1.56
C TRP A 31 3.54 -9.21 1.06
N ALA A 32 2.69 -10.05 1.63
CA ALA A 32 1.26 -10.00 1.39
C ALA A 32 0.58 -9.12 2.43
N PHE A 33 -0.54 -8.52 2.03
CA PHE A 33 -1.36 -7.68 2.91
C PHE A 33 -2.84 -7.76 2.55
N THR A 34 -3.66 -7.39 3.52
CA THR A 34 -5.10 -7.21 3.34
C THR A 34 -5.46 -5.76 3.65
N THR A 35 -6.37 -5.17 2.89
CA THR A 35 -6.97 -3.88 3.21
C THR A 35 -8.43 -4.06 3.60
N THR A 36 -8.88 -3.36 4.64
CA THR A 36 -10.27 -3.42 5.12
C THR A 36 -11.19 -2.42 4.40
N SER A 37 -10.60 -1.45 3.70
CA SER A 37 -11.31 -0.43 2.91
C SER A 37 -10.53 -0.12 1.65
N SER A 38 -11.19 0.49 0.67
CA SER A 38 -10.50 0.98 -0.54
C SER A 38 -9.48 2.05 -0.20
N LEU A 39 -8.34 2.02 -0.90
CA LEU A 39 -7.27 3.00 -0.77
C LEU A 39 -6.71 3.36 -2.15
N HIS A 40 -6.10 4.53 -2.26
CA HIS A 40 -5.39 4.98 -3.44
C HIS A 40 -3.89 4.90 -3.20
N VAL A 41 -3.19 3.99 -3.88
CA VAL A 41 -1.73 3.94 -3.87
C VAL A 41 -1.20 5.11 -4.67
N THR A 42 -0.33 5.91 -4.07
CA THR A 42 0.23 7.15 -4.65
C THR A 42 1.73 7.04 -4.91
N GLN A 43 2.43 6.18 -4.17
CA GLN A 43 3.87 5.98 -4.32
C GLN A 43 4.23 4.51 -4.09
N LEU A 44 5.27 4.06 -4.78
CA LEU A 44 5.93 2.78 -4.54
C LEU A 44 7.36 3.03 -4.07
N GLY A 45 7.84 2.20 -3.15
CA GLY A 45 9.15 2.37 -2.53
C GLY A 45 9.90 1.07 -2.31
N LEU A 46 11.22 1.21 -2.13
CA LEU A 46 12.12 0.11 -1.83
C LEU A 46 13.04 0.48 -0.67
N PHE A 47 13.34 -0.51 0.18
CA PHE A 47 14.23 -0.35 1.32
C PHE A 47 15.65 0.01 0.87
N ASP A 48 16.21 1.07 1.43
CA ASP A 48 17.56 1.54 1.22
C ASP A 48 18.39 1.25 2.47
N GLN A 49 19.12 0.14 2.42
CA GLN A 49 19.99 -0.28 3.53
C GLN A 49 21.11 0.74 3.72
N GLY A 50 21.13 1.39 4.86
CA GLY A 50 22.12 2.43 5.17
C GLY A 50 21.70 3.84 4.80
N ASN A 51 20.64 4.02 4.01
CA ASN A 51 20.11 5.31 3.54
C ASN A 51 21.11 6.07 2.64
N ASP A 52 22.04 5.37 2.03
CA ASP A 52 23.11 5.92 1.21
C ASP A 52 22.83 5.88 -0.31
N GLY A 53 21.66 5.33 -0.67
CA GLY A 53 21.16 5.22 -2.03
C GLY A 53 21.18 3.78 -2.54
N LEU A 54 20.29 3.50 -3.49
CA LEU A 54 20.23 2.17 -4.13
C LEU A 54 21.38 2.01 -5.13
N ASN A 55 22.06 0.86 -5.12
CA ASN A 55 23.13 0.55 -6.07
C ASN A 55 22.61 0.28 -7.48
N ALA A 56 21.40 -0.29 -7.57
CA ALA A 56 20.74 -0.60 -8.83
C ALA A 56 19.32 -0.04 -8.87
N SER A 57 18.73 0.01 -10.07
CA SER A 57 17.30 0.33 -10.21
C SER A 57 16.47 -0.93 -10.02
N HIS A 58 15.36 -0.82 -9.31
CA HIS A 58 14.51 -1.95 -8.95
C HIS A 58 13.07 -1.74 -9.40
N VAL A 59 12.42 -2.79 -9.88
CA VAL A 59 10.99 -2.76 -10.16
C VAL A 59 10.23 -3.18 -8.91
N VAL A 60 9.32 -2.33 -8.46
CA VAL A 60 8.36 -2.63 -7.38
C VAL A 60 6.97 -2.76 -7.98
N SER A 61 6.26 -3.81 -7.61
CA SER A 61 4.93 -4.12 -8.14
C SER A 61 3.96 -4.52 -7.03
N ILE A 62 2.69 -4.18 -7.20
CA ILE A 62 1.57 -4.69 -6.40
C ILE A 62 0.71 -5.55 -7.30
N TRP A 63 0.36 -6.74 -6.81
CA TRP A 63 -0.56 -7.67 -7.47
C TRP A 63 -1.76 -7.97 -6.59
N SER A 64 -2.88 -8.31 -7.23
CA SER A 64 -4.02 -8.93 -6.53
C SER A 64 -3.63 -10.30 -5.96
N SER A 65 -4.47 -10.88 -5.13
CA SER A 65 -4.29 -12.24 -4.58
C SER A 65 -4.20 -13.33 -5.65
N THR A 66 -4.68 -13.06 -6.87
CA THR A 66 -4.64 -13.97 -8.02
C THR A 66 -3.47 -13.69 -8.97
N GLY A 67 -2.60 -12.74 -8.65
CA GLY A 67 -1.41 -12.41 -9.45
C GLY A 67 -1.67 -11.39 -10.58
N THR A 68 -2.84 -10.74 -10.62
CA THR A 68 -3.08 -9.65 -11.56
C THR A 68 -2.30 -8.41 -11.13
N LEU A 69 -1.50 -7.84 -12.04
CA LEU A 69 -0.73 -6.62 -11.79
C LEU A 69 -1.68 -5.42 -11.59
N MET A 70 -1.56 -4.75 -10.45
CA MET A 70 -2.36 -3.59 -10.07
C MET A 70 -1.57 -2.28 -10.22
N ALA A 71 -0.33 -2.26 -9.74
CA ALA A 71 0.54 -1.09 -9.81
C ALA A 71 2.00 -1.53 -10.00
N GLN A 72 2.79 -0.71 -10.70
CA GLN A 72 4.21 -0.96 -10.91
C GLN A 72 4.97 0.34 -11.10
N ALA A 73 6.19 0.39 -10.57
CA ALA A 73 7.14 1.45 -10.85
C ALA A 73 8.58 0.95 -10.77
N MET A 74 9.48 1.65 -11.46
CA MET A 74 10.91 1.48 -11.31
C MET A 74 11.41 2.52 -10.29
N ILE A 75 12.04 2.05 -9.23
CA ILE A 75 12.74 2.87 -8.25
C ILE A 75 14.18 3.03 -8.78
N PRO A 76 14.61 4.22 -9.17
CA PRO A 76 15.94 4.42 -9.74
C PRO A 76 17.04 4.24 -8.69
N SER A 77 18.24 3.91 -9.16
CA SER A 77 19.45 3.86 -8.34
C SER A 77 19.84 5.26 -7.80
N GLY A 78 20.68 5.26 -6.76
CA GLY A 78 21.20 6.46 -6.12
C GLY A 78 20.24 7.09 -5.12
N THR A 79 20.52 8.35 -4.78
CA THR A 79 19.84 9.10 -3.70
C THR A 79 18.79 10.07 -4.21
N GLY A 80 18.51 10.11 -5.52
CA GLY A 80 17.67 11.13 -6.17
C GLY A 80 16.19 11.08 -5.84
N THR A 81 15.70 9.99 -5.22
CA THR A 81 14.30 9.82 -4.82
C THR A 81 14.07 10.13 -3.35
N THR A 82 12.83 10.39 -2.97
CA THR A 82 12.48 10.73 -1.58
C THR A 82 12.77 9.57 -0.65
N LEU A 83 13.62 9.79 0.36
CA LEU A 83 13.85 8.85 1.46
C LEU A 83 12.87 9.14 2.60
N MET A 84 12.13 8.13 3.01
CA MET A 84 11.21 8.21 4.14
C MET A 84 11.12 6.85 4.84
N ASP A 85 11.32 6.81 6.15
CA ASP A 85 11.29 5.59 6.98
C ASP A 85 12.20 4.46 6.47
N GLY A 86 13.39 4.83 5.90
CA GLY A 86 14.35 3.89 5.33
C GLY A 86 14.00 3.36 3.94
N PHE A 87 12.99 3.93 3.27
CA PHE A 87 12.59 3.53 1.92
C PHE A 87 12.74 4.68 0.93
N ARG A 88 13.19 4.38 -0.29
CA ARG A 88 13.22 5.29 -1.44
C ARG A 88 11.91 5.17 -2.21
N TYR A 89 11.19 6.29 -2.36
CA TYR A 89 9.87 6.33 -3.00
C TYR A 89 9.88 7.06 -4.33
N VAL A 90 9.05 6.58 -5.26
CA VAL A 90 8.67 7.28 -6.48
C VAL A 90 7.16 7.43 -6.55
N SER A 91 6.69 8.59 -7.01
CA SER A 91 5.27 8.84 -7.25
C SER A 91 4.79 8.07 -8.47
N ILE A 92 3.58 7.57 -8.41
CA ILE A 92 2.89 6.91 -9.53
C ILE A 92 1.56 7.61 -9.81
N THR A 93 0.99 7.37 -10.99
CA THR A 93 -0.43 7.66 -11.19
C THR A 93 -1.23 6.88 -10.16
N SER A 94 -2.07 7.58 -9.41
CA SER A 94 -2.83 6.98 -8.31
C SER A 94 -3.64 5.76 -8.75
N VAL A 95 -3.48 4.65 -8.05
CA VAL A 95 -4.16 3.37 -8.35
C VAL A 95 -5.11 3.03 -7.21
N LEU A 96 -6.39 2.84 -7.52
CA LEU A 96 -7.39 2.39 -6.56
C LEU A 96 -7.21 0.89 -6.30
N LEU A 97 -6.99 0.53 -5.04
CA LEU A 97 -7.10 -0.84 -4.54
C LEU A 97 -8.38 -0.94 -3.72
N PRO A 98 -9.41 -1.69 -4.17
CA PRO A 98 -10.57 -2.03 -3.35
C PRO A 98 -10.18 -2.78 -2.06
N ALA A 99 -11.09 -2.87 -1.09
CA ALA A 99 -10.89 -3.76 0.06
C ALA A 99 -10.61 -5.19 -0.43
N GLY A 100 -9.54 -5.82 0.08
CA GLY A 100 -9.14 -7.13 -0.42
C GLY A 100 -7.71 -7.53 -0.05
N SER A 101 -7.24 -8.61 -0.65
CA SER A 101 -5.90 -9.17 -0.41
C SER A 101 -4.98 -8.94 -1.60
N TYR A 102 -3.73 -8.56 -1.31
CA TYR A 102 -2.72 -8.15 -2.27
C TYR A 102 -1.34 -8.66 -1.87
N THR A 103 -0.41 -8.59 -2.81
CA THR A 103 1.01 -8.81 -2.56
C THR A 103 1.80 -7.68 -3.19
N ILE A 104 2.73 -7.09 -2.45
CA ILE A 104 3.75 -6.20 -2.97
C ILE A 104 5.08 -6.94 -3.06
N GLY A 105 5.85 -6.71 -4.12
CA GLY A 105 7.16 -7.31 -4.32
C GLY A 105 8.11 -6.35 -5.03
N GLY A 106 9.38 -6.37 -4.61
CA GLY A 106 10.51 -5.73 -5.27
C GLY A 106 11.36 -6.78 -5.97
N PHE A 107 11.75 -6.52 -7.20
CA PHE A 107 12.68 -7.39 -7.93
C PHE A 107 14.12 -7.03 -7.59
N TYR A 108 14.90 -8.06 -7.25
CA TYR A 108 16.34 -7.98 -6.96
C TYR A 108 17.10 -8.89 -7.90
N GLY A 109 18.09 -8.33 -8.59
CA GLY A 109 19.10 -9.09 -9.33
C GLY A 109 20.15 -9.68 -8.38
N ARG A 110 20.98 -10.54 -8.92
CA ARG A 110 22.08 -11.13 -8.17
C ARG A 110 23.16 -10.07 -7.86
N GLY A 111 23.41 -9.86 -6.57
CA GLY A 111 24.45 -8.94 -6.11
C GLY A 111 24.04 -7.46 -6.14
N ASP A 112 22.77 -7.17 -6.39
CA ASP A 112 22.17 -5.84 -6.27
C ASP A 112 22.06 -5.43 -4.78
N ASP A 113 21.17 -4.49 -4.51
CA ASP A 113 20.88 -4.00 -3.17
C ASP A 113 20.46 -5.10 -2.20
N GLN A 114 20.65 -4.84 -0.92
CA GLN A 114 20.20 -5.72 0.14
C GLN A 114 18.71 -5.46 0.47
N PHE A 115 17.99 -6.50 0.74
CA PHE A 115 16.64 -6.41 1.27
C PHE A 115 16.63 -6.65 2.78
N GLY A 116 15.73 -5.97 3.48
CA GLY A 116 15.54 -6.16 4.93
C GLY A 116 15.01 -7.55 5.25
N ILE A 117 15.54 -8.15 6.30
CA ILE A 117 15.11 -9.44 6.82
C ILE A 117 14.88 -9.40 8.32
N ASN A 118 14.07 -10.35 8.83
CA ASN A 118 13.90 -10.61 10.26
C ASN A 118 13.64 -9.33 11.06
N ALA A 119 12.58 -8.61 10.72
CA ALA A 119 12.23 -7.41 11.45
C ALA A 119 11.94 -7.75 12.93
N SER A 120 12.51 -6.97 13.85
CA SER A 120 12.20 -7.06 15.28
C SER A 120 10.81 -6.50 15.59
N SER A 121 10.30 -5.60 14.74
CA SER A 121 8.92 -5.14 14.76
C SER A 121 8.43 -4.85 13.36
N ILE A 122 7.17 -5.15 13.10
CA ILE A 122 6.42 -4.75 11.91
C ILE A 122 5.13 -4.12 12.38
N THR A 123 4.89 -2.89 11.96
CA THR A 123 3.63 -2.19 12.18
C THR A 123 3.05 -1.75 10.85
N THR A 124 1.75 -1.81 10.72
CA THR A 124 1.03 -1.35 9.53
C THR A 124 0.08 -0.22 9.89
N THR A 125 -0.13 0.69 8.96
CA THR A 125 -1.15 1.74 9.12
C THR A 125 -2.52 1.12 9.25
N SER A 126 -3.39 1.74 10.06
CA SER A 126 -4.77 1.30 10.28
C SER A 126 -5.49 1.00 8.96
N GLY A 127 -6.17 -0.13 8.90
CA GLY A 127 -6.84 -0.63 7.70
C GLY A 127 -5.97 -1.54 6.81
N ILE A 128 -4.67 -1.68 7.11
CA ILE A 128 -3.77 -2.62 6.46
C ILE A 128 -3.32 -3.68 7.46
N THR A 129 -3.35 -4.95 7.03
CA THR A 129 -2.86 -6.09 7.80
C THR A 129 -1.73 -6.76 7.04
N TYR A 130 -0.58 -6.94 7.68
CA TYR A 130 0.56 -7.72 7.17
C TYR A 130 0.25 -9.22 7.26
N ASN A 131 0.39 -9.95 6.14
CA ASN A 131 0.06 -11.38 6.02
C ASN A 131 1.28 -12.25 5.68
N GLY A 132 2.46 -11.80 6.09
CA GLY A 132 3.70 -12.56 5.94
C GLY A 132 4.49 -12.25 4.68
N SER A 133 5.76 -12.67 4.70
CA SER A 133 6.69 -12.47 3.60
C SER A 133 6.37 -13.34 2.39
N ARG A 134 6.82 -12.88 1.22
CA ARG A 134 6.64 -13.55 -0.07
C ARG A 134 7.97 -13.56 -0.85
N SER A 135 8.20 -14.63 -1.60
CA SER A 135 9.37 -14.73 -2.47
C SER A 135 9.09 -15.64 -3.66
N ALA A 136 9.70 -15.30 -4.79
CA ALA A 136 9.75 -16.17 -5.97
C ALA A 136 11.08 -15.95 -6.71
N ALA A 137 11.53 -16.95 -7.47
CA ALA A 137 12.65 -16.81 -8.40
C ALA A 137 12.20 -15.99 -9.63
N GLY A 138 13.06 -15.08 -10.09
CA GLY A 138 12.78 -14.19 -11.22
C GLY A 138 11.80 -13.07 -10.89
N PHE A 139 11.46 -12.27 -11.91
CA PHE A 139 10.48 -11.21 -11.84
C PHE A 139 9.08 -11.75 -12.10
N VAL A 140 8.44 -12.25 -11.04
CA VAL A 140 7.09 -12.84 -11.12
C VAL A 140 6.30 -12.52 -9.83
N PHE A 141 4.97 -12.68 -9.89
CA PHE A 141 4.12 -12.67 -8.71
C PHE A 141 4.59 -13.74 -7.71
N PRO A 142 4.92 -13.39 -6.45
CA PRO A 142 5.37 -14.34 -5.44
C PRO A 142 4.18 -14.94 -4.67
N PRO A 143 3.68 -16.14 -5.02
CA PRO A 143 2.43 -16.67 -4.47
C PRO A 143 2.56 -17.25 -3.07
N GLY A 144 3.74 -17.75 -2.71
CA GLY A 144 3.96 -18.53 -1.48
C GLY A 144 4.62 -17.77 -0.34
N ASN A 145 4.42 -18.25 0.89
CA ASN A 145 5.20 -17.81 2.05
C ASN A 145 6.65 -18.27 1.89
N HIS A 146 7.58 -17.44 2.33
CA HIS A 146 8.98 -17.83 2.37
C HIS A 146 9.31 -18.54 3.69
N PHE A 147 9.71 -19.81 3.62
CA PHE A 147 10.19 -20.64 4.73
C PHE A 147 9.39 -20.57 6.06
N GLY A 148 8.14 -20.14 6.05
CA GLY A 148 7.34 -20.00 7.25
C GLY A 148 7.74 -18.82 8.16
N ASP A 149 8.72 -18.02 7.77
CA ASP A 149 9.13 -16.81 8.49
C ASP A 149 8.21 -15.65 8.13
N LEU A 150 7.36 -15.26 9.08
CA LEU A 150 6.38 -14.18 8.88
C LEU A 150 7.02 -12.79 8.85
N ASN A 151 8.25 -12.65 9.32
CA ASN A 151 8.91 -11.35 9.51
C ASN A 151 10.07 -11.11 8.52
N SER A 152 10.21 -11.95 7.49
CA SER A 152 11.21 -11.77 6.45
C SER A 152 10.69 -10.95 5.26
N TYR A 153 11.60 -10.30 4.52
CA TYR A 153 11.36 -9.62 3.22
C TYR A 153 10.35 -8.47 3.26
N PHE A 154 10.56 -7.51 4.15
CA PHE A 154 9.72 -6.29 4.20
C PHE A 154 10.23 -5.15 3.30
N SER A 155 11.08 -5.44 2.33
CA SER A 155 11.82 -4.45 1.55
C SER A 155 11.03 -3.56 0.60
N PRO A 156 9.99 -4.02 -0.14
CA PRO A 156 9.12 -3.10 -0.85
C PRO A 156 8.08 -2.49 0.09
N ASN A 157 7.69 -1.25 -0.21
CA ASN A 157 6.66 -0.53 0.53
C ASN A 157 5.83 0.35 -0.40
N PHE A 158 4.75 0.92 0.09
CA PHE A 158 3.96 1.88 -0.66
C PHE A 158 3.40 2.97 0.24
N GLN A 159 3.07 4.10 -0.37
CA GLN A 159 2.29 5.15 0.28
C GLN A 159 0.92 5.23 -0.37
N PHE A 160 -0.06 5.64 0.42
CA PHE A 160 -1.45 5.68 0.00
C PHE A 160 -2.24 6.76 0.70
N THR A 161 -3.37 7.14 0.10
CA THR A 161 -4.43 7.91 0.75
C THR A 161 -5.67 7.02 0.91
N SER A 162 -6.44 7.22 1.97
CA SER A 162 -7.74 6.54 2.11
C SER A 162 -8.66 7.00 0.98
N ALA A 163 -9.28 6.06 0.29
CA ALA A 163 -10.38 6.42 -0.59
C ALA A 163 -11.52 6.94 0.31
N VAL A 164 -11.85 8.22 0.19
CA VAL A 164 -12.99 8.79 0.89
C VAL A 164 -14.22 8.10 0.30
N ALA A 165 -14.99 7.40 1.14
CA ALA A 165 -16.32 6.95 0.73
C ALA A 165 -17.10 8.22 0.34
N THR A 166 -17.36 8.41 -0.95
CA THR A 166 -18.32 9.42 -1.39
C THR A 166 -19.64 9.06 -0.73
N PRO A 167 -20.25 9.96 0.08
CA PRO A 167 -21.57 9.69 0.61
C PRO A 167 -22.47 9.33 -0.55
N ASP A 168 -23.15 8.20 -0.46
CA ASP A 168 -24.09 7.78 -1.49
C ASP A 168 -25.13 8.91 -1.67
N ALA A 169 -25.13 9.52 -2.86
CA ALA A 169 -26.06 10.60 -3.17
C ALA A 169 -27.52 10.16 -2.96
N GLY A 170 -27.80 8.86 -3.07
CA GLY A 170 -29.08 8.25 -2.77
C GLY A 170 -29.50 8.39 -1.31
N SER A 171 -28.58 8.23 -0.35
CA SER A 171 -28.89 8.34 1.07
C SER A 171 -29.17 9.79 1.49
N THR A 172 -28.46 10.75 0.89
CA THR A 172 -28.67 12.19 1.15
C THR A 172 -30.00 12.67 0.58
N VAL A 173 -30.37 12.20 -0.62
CA VAL A 173 -31.67 12.53 -1.25
C VAL A 173 -32.82 11.87 -0.47
N ALA A 174 -32.66 10.63 -0.01
CA ALA A 174 -33.67 9.93 0.79
C ALA A 174 -33.91 10.63 2.14
N LEU A 175 -32.85 11.06 2.83
CA LEU A 175 -32.96 11.81 4.08
C LEU A 175 -33.60 13.19 3.88
N LEU A 176 -33.26 13.88 2.80
CA LEU A 176 -33.89 15.17 2.45
C LEU A 176 -35.37 14.99 2.09
N GLY A 177 -35.71 13.94 1.36
CA GLY A 177 -37.08 13.59 1.03
C GLY A 177 -37.93 13.28 2.25
N LEU A 178 -37.42 12.49 3.21
CA LEU A 178 -38.08 12.18 4.47
C LEU A 178 -38.29 13.42 5.36
N ALA A 179 -37.29 14.32 5.40
CA ALA A 179 -37.39 15.57 6.13
C ALA A 179 -38.48 16.49 5.57
N LEU A 180 -38.61 16.60 4.24
CA LEU A 180 -39.63 17.40 3.58
C LEU A 180 -41.03 16.80 3.77
N LEU A 181 -41.17 15.46 3.74
CA LEU A 181 -42.45 14.78 4.01
C LEU A 181 -42.89 14.98 5.48
N GLY A 182 -41.92 14.95 6.42
CA GLY A 182 -42.17 15.22 7.84
C GLY A 182 -42.69 16.64 8.09
N LEU A 183 -42.08 17.65 7.45
CA LEU A 183 -42.49 19.04 7.53
C LEU A 183 -43.88 19.27 6.93
N GLY A 184 -44.20 18.59 5.82
CA GLY A 184 -45.54 18.63 5.19
C GLY A 184 -46.61 18.09 6.10
N ALA A 185 -46.35 16.98 6.82
CA ALA A 185 -47.29 16.37 7.74
C ALA A 185 -47.59 17.23 8.99
N VAL A 186 -46.56 17.90 9.53
CA VAL A 186 -46.67 18.83 10.67
C VAL A 186 -47.50 20.08 10.29
N ARG A 187 -47.26 20.64 9.11
CA ARG A 187 -47.98 21.81 8.60
C ARG A 187 -49.46 21.51 8.42
N ARG A 188 -49.81 20.31 8.00
CA ARG A 188 -51.22 19.91 7.83
C ARG A 188 -51.99 19.75 9.18
N LYS A 189 -51.27 19.39 10.25
CA LYS A 189 -51.86 19.30 11.62
C LYS A 189 -52.07 20.64 12.32
N LEU A 190 -51.33 21.69 11.91
CA LEU A 190 -51.41 23.04 12.52
C LEU A 190 -52.43 23.94 11.78
N SER A 191 -53.05 23.46 10.68
CA SER A 191 -54.01 24.23 9.87
C SER A 191 -55.45 23.76 10.05
N CYS A 192 -55.76 22.94 11.07
CA CYS A 192 -57.11 22.57 11.49
C CYS A 192 -57.50 23.23 12.79
#